data_1a47a54a25199391462dd08a43bbe533
#
_entry.id   1a47a54a25199391462dd08a43bbe533
#
_cell.length_a   1.000
_cell.length_b   1.000
_cell.length_c   1.000
_cell.angle_alpha   90.00
_cell.angle_beta   90.00
_cell.angle_gamma   90.00
#
_symmetry.space_group_name_H-M   'P 1'
#
loop_
_entity.id
_entity.type
_entity.pdbx_description
1 polymer ?
#
loop_
_entity_poly.entity_id
_entity_poly.type
_entity_poly.pdbx_seq_one_letter_code
_entity_poly.pdbx_strand_id
1 'polypeptide(L)'
;MQKPPNFQLVADELAARFGFKRHRQSVAAFVRTHFPNLICRPEPRPKGRRRWERARLGELWQHDSSLHQWWPAPDKQTLLLTVDDHSRKLLGAVFVPTDTTWNHFEHFRRLFLQHCLPLVVYTDGLSLFGHDSMADDRDPCSEFQRAFSALGVTRLVAPSPQAKGKIERRFGTMQLRLVALLAYEHVSDYPAAQAVLDRQVAHQNATVCRTTGLSPNAAWDKALAGQRSAMRPCPPATLLDLHLALHPRRRVNADCQIDFLGRSWPIAPTKRATITLIHHPLRHFWAVAQPPLPPKNIWPEILGNYSL
;
A
#
# COMPACT_ATOMS: atom_id res chain seq x y z
N MET A 1 -27.34 7.95 -2.68
CA MET A 1 -27.50 8.44 -1.30
C MET A 1 -26.30 9.33 -0.95
N GLN A 2 -26.54 10.61 -0.63
CA GLN A 2 -25.46 11.50 -0.21
C GLN A 2 -24.95 11.08 1.17
N LYS A 3 -23.63 10.92 1.31
CA LYS A 3 -23.01 10.63 2.61
C LYS A 3 -23.14 11.85 3.54
N PRO A 4 -23.31 11.67 4.86
CA PRO A 4 -23.37 12.79 5.80
C PRO A 4 -22.07 13.59 5.81
N PRO A 5 -22.15 14.93 6.01
CA PRO A 5 -20.94 15.77 6.06
C PRO A 5 -19.98 15.32 7.17
N ASN A 6 -18.69 15.42 6.91
CA ASN A 6 -17.66 15.15 7.92
C ASN A 6 -17.44 16.39 8.80
N PHE A 7 -18.20 16.51 9.89
CA PHE A 7 -18.13 17.68 10.79
C PHE A 7 -16.77 17.89 11.45
N GLN A 8 -15.91 16.86 11.54
CA GLN A 8 -14.53 17.03 12.02
C GLN A 8 -13.70 17.73 10.95
N LEU A 9 -13.84 17.34 9.69
CA LEU A 9 -13.16 18.01 8.57
C LEU A 9 -13.56 19.50 8.53
N VAL A 10 -14.85 19.80 8.62
CA VAL A 10 -15.33 21.19 8.61
C VAL A 10 -14.74 21.98 9.78
N ALA A 11 -14.67 21.41 10.98
CA ALA A 11 -14.06 22.07 12.14
C ALA A 11 -12.55 22.31 11.94
N ASP A 12 -11.83 21.34 11.36
CA ASP A 12 -10.40 21.45 11.08
C ASP A 12 -10.12 22.54 10.03
N GLU A 13 -10.92 22.60 8.96
CA GLU A 13 -10.79 23.61 7.90
C GLU A 13 -11.16 25.04 8.39
N LEU A 14 -12.19 25.17 9.22
CA LEU A 14 -12.52 26.43 9.86
C LEU A 14 -11.35 26.95 10.74
N ALA A 15 -10.69 26.05 11.47
CA ALA A 15 -9.53 26.42 12.27
C ALA A 15 -8.33 26.79 11.41
N ALA A 16 -8.03 26.01 10.38
CA ALA A 16 -6.85 26.19 9.53
C ALA A 16 -6.95 27.44 8.63
N ARG A 17 -8.11 27.67 8.00
CA ARG A 17 -8.28 28.74 6.99
C ARG A 17 -8.75 30.06 7.53
N PHE A 18 -9.58 30.01 8.59
CA PHE A 18 -10.24 31.20 9.14
C PHE A 18 -9.86 31.51 10.58
N GLY A 19 -8.99 30.70 11.19
CA GLY A 19 -8.63 30.82 12.62
C GLY A 19 -9.78 30.51 13.57
N PHE A 20 -10.92 30.03 13.06
CA PHE A 20 -12.14 29.84 13.82
C PHE A 20 -12.21 28.45 14.46
N LYS A 21 -11.68 28.34 15.69
CA LYS A 21 -11.62 27.07 16.43
C LYS A 21 -12.98 26.72 17.04
N ARG A 22 -13.62 25.65 16.57
CA ARG A 22 -14.88 25.12 17.13
C ARG A 22 -14.81 23.60 17.24
N HIS A 23 -15.46 23.08 18.29
CA HIS A 23 -15.60 21.64 18.45
C HIS A 23 -16.59 21.07 17.40
N ARG A 24 -16.30 19.88 16.87
CA ARG A 24 -17.14 19.22 15.84
C ARG A 24 -18.62 19.13 16.21
N GLN A 25 -18.95 19.00 17.52
CA GLN A 25 -20.35 18.94 17.98
C GLN A 25 -21.05 20.28 17.80
N SER A 26 -20.37 21.40 18.03
CA SER A 26 -20.91 22.75 17.76
C SER A 26 -21.15 22.97 16.28
N VAL A 27 -20.20 22.54 15.43
CA VAL A 27 -20.37 22.57 13.96
C VAL A 27 -21.55 21.70 13.55
N ALA A 28 -21.66 20.48 14.09
CA ALA A 28 -22.75 19.58 13.80
C ALA A 28 -24.12 20.13 14.27
N ALA A 29 -24.16 20.77 15.43
CA ALA A 29 -25.39 21.42 15.94
C ALA A 29 -25.83 22.56 15.01
N PHE A 30 -24.89 23.43 14.64
CA PHE A 30 -25.16 24.53 13.70
C PHE A 30 -25.73 24.02 12.36
N VAL A 31 -25.06 23.02 11.75
CA VAL A 31 -25.53 22.44 10.47
C VAL A 31 -26.87 21.76 10.62
N ARG A 32 -27.15 21.08 11.74
CA ARG A 32 -28.48 20.48 11.99
C ARG A 32 -29.58 21.51 12.06
N THR A 33 -29.29 22.66 12.66
CA THR A 33 -30.27 23.74 12.83
C THR A 33 -30.52 24.49 11.53
N HIS A 34 -29.46 24.83 10.80
CA HIS A 34 -29.55 25.73 9.65
C HIS A 34 -29.59 24.99 8.30
N PHE A 35 -29.14 23.76 8.23
CA PHE A 35 -29.04 22.96 6.99
C PHE A 35 -29.52 21.52 7.20
N PRO A 36 -30.74 21.28 7.67
CA PRO A 36 -31.24 19.94 8.03
C PRO A 36 -31.20 18.96 6.84
N ASN A 37 -31.37 19.45 5.61
CA ASN A 37 -31.38 18.63 4.39
C ASN A 37 -30.00 18.04 4.03
N LEU A 38 -28.92 18.53 4.64
CA LEU A 38 -27.58 17.98 4.46
C LEU A 38 -27.28 16.80 5.38
N ILE A 39 -28.22 16.42 6.26
CA ILE A 39 -27.97 15.41 7.29
C ILE A 39 -28.73 14.13 6.99
N CYS A 40 -27.96 13.09 6.66
CA CYS A 40 -28.46 11.72 6.68
C CYS A 40 -28.33 11.14 8.09
N ARG A 41 -29.37 10.51 8.63
CA ARG A 41 -29.27 9.76 9.88
C ARG A 41 -28.39 8.53 9.68
N PRO A 42 -27.33 8.34 10.46
CA PRO A 42 -26.52 7.13 10.37
C PRO A 42 -27.34 5.91 10.84
N GLU A 43 -27.23 4.81 10.10
CA GLU A 43 -27.78 3.54 10.56
C GLU A 43 -27.12 3.06 11.87
N PRO A 44 -27.87 2.37 12.76
CA PRO A 44 -27.31 1.80 13.97
C PRO A 44 -26.19 0.80 13.64
N ARG A 45 -25.01 1.01 14.20
CA ARG A 45 -23.88 0.11 14.01
C ARG A 45 -24.02 -1.13 14.88
N PRO A 46 -23.76 -2.35 14.36
CA PRO A 46 -23.75 -3.55 15.18
C PRO A 46 -22.70 -3.46 16.29
N LYS A 47 -23.07 -4.00 17.49
CA LYS A 47 -22.21 -3.98 18.69
C LYS A 47 -20.88 -4.68 18.43
N GLY A 48 -19.81 -4.10 18.94
CA GLY A 48 -18.43 -4.35 18.56
C GLY A 48 -17.94 -5.79 18.83
N ARG A 49 -17.20 -6.31 17.84
CA ARG A 49 -16.38 -7.53 17.95
C ARG A 49 -15.10 -7.24 18.75
N ARG A 50 -14.53 -8.29 19.39
CA ARG A 50 -13.22 -8.20 20.07
C ARG A 50 -12.17 -7.58 19.17
N ARG A 51 -11.51 -6.53 19.67
CA ARG A 51 -10.38 -5.88 18.97
C ARG A 51 -9.11 -6.65 19.32
N TRP A 52 -8.42 -7.12 18.31
CA TRP A 52 -7.06 -7.62 18.47
C TRP A 52 -6.05 -6.52 18.09
N GLU A 53 -4.92 -6.48 18.76
CA GLU A 53 -3.86 -5.51 18.57
C GLU A 53 -2.50 -6.19 18.67
N ARG A 54 -1.57 -5.81 17.80
CA ARG A 54 -0.21 -6.30 17.89
C ARG A 54 0.56 -5.54 18.96
N ALA A 55 1.51 -6.23 19.60
CA ALA A 55 2.24 -5.70 20.74
C ALA A 55 3.41 -4.79 20.33
N ARG A 56 3.96 -4.98 19.13
CA ARG A 56 5.17 -4.32 18.65
C ARG A 56 4.99 -3.70 17.27
N LEU A 57 5.77 -2.64 16.98
CA LEU A 57 5.89 -2.06 15.65
C LEU A 57 6.36 -3.09 14.64
N GLY A 58 5.85 -3.04 13.42
CA GLY A 58 6.26 -3.92 12.33
C GLY A 58 5.94 -5.40 12.53
N GLU A 59 5.27 -5.77 13.63
CA GLU A 59 4.77 -7.13 13.80
C GLU A 59 3.72 -7.47 12.75
N LEU A 60 2.90 -6.48 12.37
CA LEU A 60 1.94 -6.61 11.29
C LEU A 60 1.65 -5.25 10.65
N TRP A 61 1.82 -5.17 9.35
CA TRP A 61 1.30 -4.10 8.53
C TRP A 61 0.04 -4.54 7.80
N GLN A 62 -0.98 -3.70 7.81
CA GLN A 62 -2.18 -3.91 6.99
C GLN A 62 -2.04 -3.10 5.72
N HIS A 63 -2.21 -3.76 4.57
CA HIS A 63 -2.12 -3.15 3.25
C HIS A 63 -3.38 -3.43 2.47
N ASP A 64 -3.83 -2.43 1.70
CA ASP A 64 -5.03 -2.51 0.88
C ASP A 64 -5.03 -1.46 -0.21
N SER A 65 -5.85 -1.68 -1.24
CA SER A 65 -6.13 -0.74 -2.31
C SER A 65 -7.60 -0.35 -2.33
N SER A 66 -7.89 0.84 -2.87
CA SER A 66 -9.26 1.33 -3.02
C SER A 66 -9.42 2.04 -4.36
N LEU A 67 -10.12 1.38 -5.28
CA LEU A 67 -10.57 1.97 -6.54
C LEU A 67 -11.80 2.83 -6.28
N HIS A 68 -11.70 4.13 -6.49
CA HIS A 68 -12.77 5.10 -6.24
C HIS A 68 -12.63 6.31 -7.15
N GLN A 69 -13.74 7.05 -7.35
CA GLN A 69 -13.68 8.38 -7.97
C GLN A 69 -13.18 9.37 -6.90
N TRP A 70 -11.86 9.50 -6.79
CA TRP A 70 -11.26 10.37 -5.77
C TRP A 70 -11.37 11.85 -6.14
N TRP A 71 -11.20 12.18 -7.43
CA TRP A 71 -11.47 13.50 -8.00
C TRP A 71 -12.15 13.34 -9.36
N PRO A 72 -12.78 14.40 -9.91
CA PRO A 72 -13.38 14.36 -11.23
C PRO A 72 -12.32 14.05 -12.31
N ALA A 73 -12.44 12.90 -12.93
CA ALA A 73 -11.61 12.44 -14.05
C ALA A 73 -12.40 11.37 -14.85
N PRO A 74 -12.05 11.08 -16.11
CA PRO A 74 -12.71 10.06 -16.91
C PRO A 74 -12.69 8.69 -16.21
N ASP A 75 -11.54 8.31 -15.65
CA ASP A 75 -11.33 7.03 -14.99
C ASP A 75 -11.29 7.19 -13.46
N LYS A 76 -11.68 6.12 -12.75
CA LYS A 76 -11.48 6.00 -11.32
C LYS A 76 -9.99 5.86 -11.02
N GLN A 77 -9.58 6.34 -9.86
CA GLN A 77 -8.21 6.28 -9.42
C GLN A 77 -8.07 5.26 -8.27
N THR A 78 -6.92 4.65 -8.17
CA THR A 78 -6.60 3.71 -7.09
C THR A 78 -5.75 4.39 -6.02
N LEU A 79 -6.17 4.27 -4.76
CA LEU A 79 -5.37 4.65 -3.59
C LEU A 79 -4.80 3.40 -2.94
N LEU A 80 -3.48 3.28 -2.88
CA LEU A 80 -2.77 2.27 -2.08
C LEU A 80 -2.50 2.82 -0.68
N LEU A 81 -2.72 2.01 0.35
CA LEU A 81 -2.58 2.42 1.75
C LEU A 81 -1.95 1.31 2.59
N THR A 82 -0.96 1.68 3.43
CA THR A 82 -0.35 0.77 4.40
C THR A 82 -0.36 1.37 5.79
N VAL A 83 -0.77 0.59 6.78
CA VAL A 83 -0.91 0.99 8.18
C VAL A 83 -0.18 0.00 9.09
N ASP A 84 0.62 0.50 10.02
CA ASP A 84 1.14 -0.34 11.11
C ASP A 84 0.04 -0.64 12.13
N ASP A 85 -0.13 -1.93 12.46
CA ASP A 85 -1.23 -2.39 13.32
C ASP A 85 -1.09 -1.92 14.76
N HIS A 86 0.15 -1.85 15.29
CA HIS A 86 0.42 -1.42 16.66
C HIS A 86 0.18 0.08 16.86
N SER A 87 0.88 0.91 16.13
CA SER A 87 0.85 2.38 16.29
C SER A 87 -0.35 3.04 15.61
N ARG A 88 -1.00 2.38 14.67
CA ARG A 88 -2.00 2.94 13.77
C ARG A 88 -1.43 3.96 12.78
N LYS A 89 -0.13 4.07 12.68
CA LYS A 89 0.54 5.00 11.78
C LYS A 89 0.28 4.61 10.33
N LEU A 90 -0.16 5.57 9.55
CA LEU A 90 -0.14 5.49 8.10
C LEU A 90 1.31 5.55 7.65
N LEU A 91 1.85 4.43 7.22
CA LEU A 91 3.25 4.32 6.79
C LEU A 91 3.44 4.83 5.38
N GLY A 92 2.43 4.65 4.53
CA GLY A 92 2.41 5.16 3.18
C GLY A 92 1.02 5.19 2.59
N ALA A 93 0.81 6.16 1.72
CA ALA A 93 -0.37 6.31 0.91
C ALA A 93 0.06 6.86 -0.45
N VAL A 94 -0.43 6.31 -1.55
CA VAL A 94 -0.10 6.77 -2.90
C VAL A 94 -1.27 6.58 -3.85
N PHE A 95 -1.55 7.58 -4.66
CA PHE A 95 -2.44 7.44 -5.79
C PHE A 95 -1.71 6.84 -6.98
N VAL A 96 -2.36 5.86 -7.61
CA VAL A 96 -1.87 5.23 -8.84
C VAL A 96 -3.01 5.13 -9.87
N PRO A 97 -2.70 5.15 -11.17
CA PRO A 97 -3.73 5.05 -12.22
C PRO A 97 -4.48 3.71 -12.16
N THR A 98 -3.75 2.63 -11.94
CA THR A 98 -4.27 1.26 -11.97
C THR A 98 -3.73 0.43 -10.82
N ASP A 99 -4.50 -0.55 -10.40
CA ASP A 99 -4.11 -1.52 -9.38
C ASP A 99 -3.27 -2.62 -10.04
N THR A 100 -1.95 -2.50 -9.97
CA THR A 100 -1.00 -3.42 -10.59
C THR A 100 0.05 -3.90 -9.61
N THR A 101 0.59 -5.11 -9.81
CA THR A 101 1.70 -5.66 -9.02
C THR A 101 2.88 -4.69 -8.93
N TRP A 102 3.19 -3.98 -10.03
CA TRP A 102 4.27 -2.99 -10.09
C TRP A 102 4.07 -1.81 -9.15
N ASN A 103 2.85 -1.25 -9.13
CA ASN A 103 2.53 -0.11 -8.26
C ASN A 103 2.61 -0.51 -6.79
N HIS A 104 2.19 -1.73 -6.46
CA HIS A 104 2.35 -2.28 -5.11
C HIS A 104 3.83 -2.53 -4.77
N PHE A 105 4.62 -3.12 -5.67
CA PHE A 105 6.04 -3.33 -5.43
C PHE A 105 6.79 -2.02 -5.21
N GLU A 106 6.51 -0.98 -6.01
CA GLU A 106 7.09 0.34 -5.81
C GLU A 106 6.66 0.97 -4.47
N HIS A 107 5.40 0.80 -4.10
CA HIS A 107 4.89 1.24 -2.81
C HIS A 107 5.64 0.55 -1.65
N PHE A 108 5.73 -0.78 -1.67
CA PHE A 108 6.46 -1.53 -0.64
C PHE A 108 7.95 -1.23 -0.64
N ARG A 109 8.55 -1.03 -1.80
CA ARG A 109 9.96 -0.62 -1.88
C ARG A 109 10.24 0.65 -1.08
N ARG A 110 9.41 1.68 -1.28
CA ARG A 110 9.54 2.94 -0.53
C ARG A 110 9.37 2.71 0.96
N LEU A 111 8.37 1.93 1.35
CA LEU A 111 8.11 1.64 2.76
C LEU A 111 9.25 0.85 3.41
N PHE A 112 9.78 -0.16 2.74
CA PHE A 112 10.87 -0.98 3.27
C PHE A 112 12.16 -0.18 3.44
N LEU A 113 12.48 0.69 2.49
CA LEU A 113 13.63 1.59 2.61
C LEU A 113 13.45 2.62 3.72
N GLN A 114 12.24 3.09 3.96
CA GLN A 114 11.95 4.13 4.96
C GLN A 114 11.76 3.57 6.36
N HIS A 115 11.19 2.37 6.50
CA HIS A 115 10.73 1.83 7.79
C HIS A 115 11.29 0.45 8.12
N CYS A 116 12.21 -0.11 7.31
CA CYS A 116 12.67 -1.50 7.41
C CYS A 116 11.57 -2.53 7.07
N LEU A 117 11.88 -3.83 7.26
CA LEU A 117 10.98 -4.93 6.90
C LEU A 117 10.06 -5.32 8.08
N PRO A 118 8.73 -5.44 7.89
CA PRO A 118 7.84 -6.00 8.91
C PRO A 118 8.01 -7.53 9.00
N LEU A 119 7.43 -8.14 10.02
CA LEU A 119 7.30 -9.60 10.08
C LEU A 119 6.19 -10.09 9.16
N VAL A 120 5.07 -9.38 9.15
CA VAL A 120 3.85 -9.79 8.43
C VAL A 120 3.25 -8.62 7.69
N VAL A 121 2.82 -8.87 6.45
CA VAL A 121 1.92 -7.99 5.69
C VAL A 121 0.58 -8.70 5.51
N TYR A 122 -0.49 -8.02 5.91
CA TYR A 122 -1.86 -8.51 5.88
C TYR A 122 -2.60 -7.86 4.71
N THR A 123 -2.98 -8.67 3.73
CA THR A 123 -3.68 -8.23 2.51
C THR A 123 -5.06 -8.88 2.41
N ASP A 124 -5.85 -8.49 1.43
CA ASP A 124 -7.03 -9.26 1.04
C ASP A 124 -6.67 -10.44 0.13
N GLY A 125 -7.70 -11.17 -0.28
CA GLY A 125 -7.58 -12.30 -1.19
C GLY A 125 -7.75 -11.93 -2.68
N LEU A 126 -7.55 -10.65 -3.05
CA LEU A 126 -7.66 -10.22 -4.45
C LEU A 126 -6.68 -10.98 -5.36
N SER A 127 -7.09 -11.20 -6.59
CA SER A 127 -6.35 -11.96 -7.62
C SER A 127 -4.96 -11.39 -7.91
N LEU A 128 -4.76 -10.07 -7.78
CA LEU A 128 -3.46 -9.40 -7.86
C LEU A 128 -2.41 -9.99 -6.90
N PHE A 129 -2.86 -10.48 -5.75
CA PHE A 129 -2.00 -11.12 -4.77
C PHE A 129 -2.00 -12.65 -4.92
N GLY A 130 -2.87 -13.23 -5.75
CA GLY A 130 -3.12 -14.66 -5.86
C GLY A 130 -2.75 -15.31 -7.20
N HIS A 131 -2.99 -14.64 -8.31
CA HIS A 131 -2.70 -15.14 -9.66
C HIS A 131 -2.18 -14.01 -10.53
N ASP A 132 -0.90 -14.01 -10.86
CA ASP A 132 -0.39 -13.23 -11.98
C ASP A 132 -0.61 -14.02 -13.27
N SER A 133 -1.32 -13.42 -14.22
CA SER A 133 -1.58 -14.00 -15.57
C SER A 133 -0.30 -14.25 -16.40
N MET A 134 0.87 -13.84 -15.88
CA MET A 134 2.19 -14.10 -16.44
C MET A 134 2.97 -15.20 -15.70
N ALA A 135 2.45 -15.70 -14.58
CA ALA A 135 3.02 -16.88 -13.93
C ALA A 135 2.70 -18.14 -14.76
N ASP A 136 3.69 -18.98 -14.96
CA ASP A 136 3.49 -20.32 -15.54
C ASP A 136 2.49 -21.08 -14.64
N ASP A 137 1.47 -21.69 -15.23
CA ASP A 137 0.39 -22.47 -14.56
C ASP A 137 0.90 -23.57 -13.60
N ARG A 138 2.20 -23.80 -13.56
CA ARG A 138 2.86 -24.82 -12.74
C ARG A 138 3.37 -24.31 -11.39
N ASP A 139 3.37 -23.00 -11.14
CA ASP A 139 3.82 -22.45 -9.87
C ASP A 139 2.69 -21.62 -9.21
N PRO A 140 1.97 -22.20 -8.24
CA PRO A 140 0.82 -21.55 -7.59
C PRO A 140 1.19 -20.37 -6.70
N CYS A 141 2.48 -20.03 -6.62
CA CYS A 141 2.98 -18.94 -5.79
C CYS A 141 2.87 -17.63 -6.55
N SER A 142 2.06 -16.69 -6.04
CA SER A 142 1.99 -15.35 -6.61
C SER A 142 3.34 -14.63 -6.52
N GLU A 143 3.59 -13.69 -7.44
CA GLU A 143 4.79 -12.85 -7.42
C GLU A 143 4.97 -12.10 -6.08
N PHE A 144 3.85 -11.70 -5.44
CA PHE A 144 3.88 -11.16 -4.09
C PHE A 144 4.37 -12.15 -3.05
N GLN A 145 3.83 -13.37 -3.07
CA GLN A 145 4.23 -14.42 -2.12
C GLN A 145 5.71 -14.76 -2.29
N ARG A 146 6.17 -14.87 -3.54
CA ARG A 146 7.59 -15.08 -3.87
C ARG A 146 8.47 -13.96 -3.33
N ALA A 147 8.15 -12.71 -3.68
CA ALA A 147 8.93 -11.54 -3.30
C ALA A 147 9.01 -11.37 -1.78
N PHE A 148 7.89 -11.49 -1.09
CA PHE A 148 7.84 -11.35 0.36
C PHE A 148 8.54 -12.50 1.08
N SER A 149 8.37 -13.74 0.61
CA SER A 149 9.09 -14.89 1.18
C SER A 149 10.61 -14.75 1.03
N ALA A 150 11.08 -14.26 -0.12
CA ALA A 150 12.50 -14.00 -0.35
C ALA A 150 13.07 -12.93 0.60
N LEU A 151 12.26 -11.94 0.98
CA LEU A 151 12.58 -10.92 1.98
C LEU A 151 12.32 -11.38 3.42
N GLY A 152 11.84 -12.62 3.61
CA GLY A 152 11.47 -13.17 4.91
C GLY A 152 10.25 -12.48 5.52
N VAL A 153 9.43 -11.80 4.74
CA VAL A 153 8.16 -11.19 5.15
C VAL A 153 7.04 -12.20 4.92
N THR A 154 6.26 -12.49 5.95
CA THR A 154 5.11 -13.38 5.81
C THR A 154 3.92 -12.60 5.25
N ARG A 155 3.34 -13.09 4.16
CA ARG A 155 2.04 -12.60 3.71
C ARG A 155 0.92 -13.38 4.37
N LEU A 156 -0.02 -12.68 4.98
CA LEU A 156 -1.27 -13.26 5.49
C LEU A 156 -2.43 -12.71 4.68
N VAL A 157 -3.29 -13.61 4.22
CA VAL A 157 -4.54 -13.27 3.54
C VAL A 157 -5.66 -13.17 4.58
N ALA A 158 -6.43 -12.10 4.51
CA ALA A 158 -7.59 -11.91 5.39
C ALA A 158 -8.64 -12.98 5.12
N PRO A 159 -9.05 -13.79 6.11
CA PRO A 159 -10.06 -14.82 5.93
C PRO A 159 -11.47 -14.26 5.68
N SER A 160 -11.67 -12.98 5.93
CA SER A 160 -12.92 -12.27 5.66
C SER A 160 -12.67 -10.76 5.58
N PRO A 161 -13.52 -10.00 4.85
CA PRO A 161 -13.44 -8.54 4.81
C PRO A 161 -13.45 -7.91 6.21
N GLN A 162 -14.26 -8.45 7.13
CA GLN A 162 -14.36 -7.93 8.50
C GLN A 162 -13.06 -8.05 9.30
N ALA A 163 -12.17 -8.96 8.93
CA ALA A 163 -10.86 -9.12 9.57
C ALA A 163 -9.92 -7.92 9.29
N LYS A 164 -10.17 -7.16 8.21
CA LYS A 164 -9.46 -5.93 7.82
C LYS A 164 -10.05 -4.64 8.39
N GLY A 165 -10.97 -4.71 9.34
CA GLY A 165 -11.73 -3.56 9.86
C GLY A 165 -10.93 -2.35 10.38
N LYS A 166 -9.60 -2.45 10.53
CA LYS A 166 -8.74 -1.31 10.85
C LYS A 166 -8.42 -0.49 9.60
N ILE A 167 -7.97 -1.15 8.52
CA ILE A 167 -7.66 -0.47 7.26
C ILE A 167 -8.93 -0.01 6.54
N GLU A 168 -10.02 -0.80 6.59
CA GLU A 168 -11.33 -0.38 6.05
C GLU A 168 -11.81 0.93 6.67
N ARG A 169 -11.65 1.08 7.99
CA ARG A 169 -11.98 2.35 8.67
C ARG A 169 -11.09 3.50 8.23
N ARG A 170 -9.83 3.22 7.89
CA ARG A 170 -8.93 4.25 7.32
C ARG A 170 -9.40 4.68 5.96
N PHE A 171 -9.74 3.75 5.08
CA PHE A 171 -10.33 4.10 3.78
C PHE A 171 -11.65 4.87 3.93
N GLY A 172 -12.54 4.44 4.81
CA GLY A 172 -13.78 5.18 5.09
C GLY A 172 -13.52 6.61 5.56
N THR A 173 -12.52 6.81 6.42
CA THR A 173 -12.11 8.15 6.86
C THR A 173 -11.50 8.94 5.70
N MET A 174 -10.63 8.32 4.89
CA MET A 174 -10.04 8.96 3.71
C MET A 174 -11.10 9.33 2.69
N GLN A 175 -12.01 8.44 2.33
CA GLN A 175 -13.09 8.74 1.39
C GLN A 175 -13.96 9.92 1.83
N LEU A 176 -14.27 10.02 3.12
CA LEU A 176 -15.10 11.12 3.64
C LEU A 176 -14.37 12.47 3.70
N ARG A 177 -13.05 12.47 3.89
CA ARG A 177 -12.25 13.70 4.03
C ARG A 177 -11.58 14.10 2.73
N LEU A 178 -10.90 13.14 2.10
CA LEU A 178 -10.02 13.39 0.97
C LEU A 178 -10.81 13.79 -0.27
N VAL A 179 -11.91 13.09 -0.57
CA VAL A 179 -12.78 13.44 -1.71
C VAL A 179 -13.29 14.88 -1.59
N ALA A 180 -13.70 15.29 -0.38
CA ALA A 180 -14.19 16.65 -0.14
C ALA A 180 -13.06 17.69 -0.30
N LEU A 181 -11.85 17.39 0.16
CA LEU A 181 -10.69 18.28 0.03
C LEU A 181 -10.21 18.38 -1.41
N LEU A 182 -10.11 17.26 -2.12
CA LEU A 182 -9.71 17.24 -3.53
C LEU A 182 -10.69 18.05 -4.39
N ALA A 183 -11.99 17.91 -4.13
CA ALA A 183 -13.01 18.72 -4.80
C ALA A 183 -12.92 20.19 -4.43
N TYR A 184 -12.70 20.52 -3.16
CA TYR A 184 -12.56 21.91 -2.69
C TYR A 184 -11.32 22.61 -3.23
N GLU A 185 -10.21 21.90 -3.41
CA GLU A 185 -8.97 22.41 -3.97
C GLU A 185 -8.94 22.32 -5.52
N HIS A 186 -10.05 21.92 -6.15
CA HIS A 186 -10.18 21.77 -7.60
C HIS A 186 -9.09 20.89 -8.23
N VAL A 187 -8.73 19.83 -7.54
CA VAL A 187 -7.68 18.90 -7.99
C VAL A 187 -8.15 18.12 -9.22
N SER A 188 -7.28 18.05 -10.23
CA SER A 188 -7.57 17.36 -11.51
C SER A 188 -6.46 16.39 -11.95
N ASP A 189 -5.33 16.32 -11.26
CA ASP A 189 -4.18 15.49 -11.63
C ASP A 189 -3.56 14.74 -10.42
N TYR A 190 -2.73 13.76 -10.71
CA TYR A 190 -2.08 12.92 -9.71
C TYR A 190 -1.09 13.67 -8.80
N PRO A 191 -0.22 14.56 -9.29
CA PRO A 191 0.70 15.32 -8.44
C PRO A 191 -0.02 16.19 -7.42
N ALA A 192 -1.04 16.94 -7.85
CA ALA A 192 -1.84 17.77 -6.95
C ALA A 192 -2.62 16.92 -5.95
N ALA A 193 -3.23 15.79 -6.40
CA ALA A 193 -3.90 14.85 -5.52
C ALA A 193 -2.96 14.26 -4.46
N GLN A 194 -1.74 13.90 -4.85
CA GLN A 194 -0.74 13.36 -3.93
C GLN A 194 -0.34 14.40 -2.88
N ALA A 195 -0.16 15.65 -3.24
CA ALA A 195 0.16 16.72 -2.30
C ALA A 195 -0.94 16.89 -1.23
N VAL A 196 -2.22 16.81 -1.63
CA VAL A 196 -3.35 16.83 -0.67
C VAL A 196 -3.34 15.59 0.21
N LEU A 197 -3.10 14.41 -0.37
CA LEU A 197 -3.01 13.15 0.34
C LEU A 197 -1.90 13.18 1.41
N ASP A 198 -0.72 13.66 1.07
CA ASP A 198 0.44 13.74 1.98
C ASP A 198 0.13 14.62 3.18
N ARG A 199 -0.53 15.78 2.97
CA ARG A 199 -1.01 16.65 4.07
C ARG A 199 -2.02 15.92 4.96
N GLN A 200 -2.92 15.12 4.37
CA GLN A 200 -3.91 14.34 5.14
C GLN A 200 -3.28 13.20 5.92
N VAL A 201 -2.27 12.52 5.36
CA VAL A 201 -1.49 11.50 6.06
C VAL A 201 -0.76 12.11 7.26
N ALA A 202 -0.08 13.24 7.08
CA ALA A 202 0.61 13.97 8.14
C ALA A 202 -0.36 14.38 9.25
N HIS A 203 -1.50 14.98 8.88
CA HIS A 203 -2.55 15.39 9.81
C HIS A 203 -3.11 14.19 10.62
N GLN A 204 -3.43 13.08 9.96
CA GLN A 204 -3.94 11.89 10.64
C GLN A 204 -2.91 11.24 11.57
N ASN A 205 -1.64 11.22 11.18
CA ASN A 205 -0.57 10.69 12.00
C ASN A 205 -0.26 11.56 13.23
N ALA A 206 -0.58 12.86 13.18
CA ALA A 206 -0.46 13.79 14.29
C ALA A 206 -1.71 13.85 15.18
N THR A 207 -2.87 13.43 14.69
CA THR A 207 -4.15 13.50 15.41
C THR A 207 -4.27 12.38 16.44
N VAL A 208 -4.66 12.73 17.68
CA VAL A 208 -4.85 11.75 18.76
C VAL A 208 -5.93 10.73 18.40
N CYS A 209 -5.56 9.47 18.45
CA CYS A 209 -6.47 8.35 18.27
C CYS A 209 -7.25 8.09 19.57
N ARG A 210 -8.57 8.22 19.54
CA ARG A 210 -9.44 8.01 20.73
C ARG A 210 -9.30 6.63 21.38
N THR A 211 -8.87 5.64 20.61
CA THR A 211 -8.72 4.25 21.10
C THR A 211 -7.45 4.05 21.91
N THR A 212 -6.36 4.70 21.50
CA THR A 212 -5.03 4.54 22.12
C THR A 212 -4.67 5.70 23.07
N GLY A 213 -5.40 6.82 23.00
CA GLY A 213 -5.07 8.03 23.73
C GLY A 213 -3.83 8.78 23.21
N LEU A 214 -3.15 8.24 22.19
CA LEU A 214 -1.96 8.81 21.58
C LEU A 214 -2.20 9.10 20.09
N SER A 215 -1.44 10.03 19.53
CA SER A 215 -1.34 10.12 18.08
C SER A 215 -0.54 8.93 17.52
N PRO A 216 -0.77 8.51 16.27
CA PRO A 216 0.02 7.46 15.63
C PRO A 216 1.53 7.73 15.67
N ASN A 217 1.97 8.97 15.47
CA ASN A 217 3.38 9.35 15.60
C ASN A 217 3.87 9.15 17.05
N ALA A 218 3.17 9.67 18.05
CA ALA A 218 3.55 9.49 19.45
C ALA A 218 3.56 8.01 19.88
N ALA A 219 2.63 7.20 19.38
CA ALA A 219 2.61 5.77 19.64
C ALA A 219 3.80 5.03 19.00
N TRP A 220 4.18 5.44 17.77
CA TRP A 220 5.35 4.93 17.07
C TRP A 220 6.64 5.28 17.82
N ASP A 221 6.84 6.55 18.16
CA ASP A 221 8.04 7.02 18.82
C ASP A 221 8.20 6.40 20.22
N LYS A 222 7.10 6.29 20.97
CA LYS A 222 7.07 5.61 22.27
C LYS A 222 7.45 4.13 22.17
N ALA A 223 7.02 3.45 21.12
CA ALA A 223 7.35 2.04 20.92
C ALA A 223 8.83 1.86 20.51
N LEU A 224 9.38 2.76 19.71
CA LEU A 224 10.83 2.77 19.38
C LEU A 224 11.66 3.03 20.62
N ALA A 225 11.36 4.06 21.40
CA ALA A 225 12.05 4.37 22.64
C ALA A 225 12.00 3.23 23.67
N GLY A 226 10.88 2.50 23.70
CA GLY A 226 10.69 1.31 24.54
C GLY A 226 11.22 0.01 23.94
N GLN A 227 12.00 0.05 22.86
CA GLN A 227 12.55 -1.11 22.15
C GLN A 227 11.49 -2.14 21.73
N ARG A 228 10.27 -1.69 21.49
CA ARG A 228 9.15 -2.53 21.07
C ARG A 228 8.96 -2.52 19.55
N SER A 229 10.02 -2.88 18.84
CA SER A 229 10.03 -3.06 17.38
C SER A 229 10.31 -4.51 17.02
N ALA A 230 9.56 -5.03 16.06
CA ALA A 230 9.79 -6.31 15.42
C ALA A 230 10.30 -6.14 13.98
N MET A 231 10.54 -4.90 13.56
CA MET A 231 11.06 -4.60 12.23
C MET A 231 12.48 -5.11 12.09
N ARG A 232 12.79 -5.61 10.89
CA ARG A 232 14.10 -6.17 10.55
C ARG A 232 14.81 -5.26 9.55
N PRO A 233 16.17 -5.24 9.52
CA PRO A 233 16.93 -4.46 8.55
C PRO A 233 16.46 -4.71 7.12
N CYS A 234 16.37 -3.65 6.32
CA CYS A 234 16.12 -3.74 4.90
C CYS A 234 17.42 -4.11 4.17
N PRO A 235 17.39 -5.01 3.18
CA PRO A 235 18.53 -5.27 2.33
C PRO A 235 18.90 -4.03 1.49
N PRO A 236 20.09 -3.99 0.87
CA PRO A 236 20.47 -2.92 -0.06
C PRO A 236 19.40 -2.73 -1.15
N ALA A 237 19.22 -1.49 -1.60
CA ALA A 237 18.15 -1.13 -2.55
C ALA A 237 18.22 -1.95 -3.85
N THR A 238 19.43 -2.26 -4.33
CA THR A 238 19.65 -3.09 -5.52
C THR A 238 19.14 -4.52 -5.35
N LEU A 239 19.37 -5.14 -4.18
CA LEU A 239 18.84 -6.47 -3.87
C LEU A 239 17.32 -6.44 -3.67
N LEU A 240 16.81 -5.37 -3.04
CA LEU A 240 15.38 -5.14 -2.88
C LEU A 240 14.68 -5.04 -4.25
N ASP A 241 15.30 -4.34 -5.21
CA ASP A 241 14.79 -4.21 -6.58
C ASP A 241 14.71 -5.55 -7.32
N LEU A 242 15.66 -6.45 -7.08
CA LEU A 242 15.61 -7.82 -7.65
C LEU A 242 14.48 -8.65 -7.05
N HIS A 243 14.21 -8.51 -5.74
CA HIS A 243 13.12 -9.24 -5.10
C HIS A 243 11.74 -8.67 -5.46
N LEU A 244 11.63 -7.34 -5.51
CA LEU A 244 10.40 -6.63 -5.91
C LEU A 244 10.33 -6.43 -7.43
N ALA A 245 10.61 -7.49 -8.19
CA ALA A 245 10.51 -7.58 -9.63
C ALA A 245 9.65 -8.80 -10.01
N LEU A 246 9.09 -8.84 -11.21
CA LEU A 246 8.46 -10.05 -11.73
C LEU A 246 9.52 -11.05 -12.16
N HIS A 247 9.25 -12.33 -11.93
CA HIS A 247 10.18 -13.42 -12.21
C HIS A 247 9.59 -14.44 -13.23
N PRO A 248 9.21 -14.00 -14.45
CA PRO A 248 8.68 -14.90 -15.44
C PRO A 248 9.75 -15.89 -15.91
N ARG A 249 9.35 -17.14 -16.13
CA ARG A 249 10.22 -18.19 -16.69
C ARG A 249 10.17 -18.13 -18.21
N ARG A 250 11.32 -18.32 -18.86
CA ARG A 250 11.44 -18.35 -20.31
C ARG A 250 12.30 -19.53 -20.75
N ARG A 251 11.88 -20.15 -21.87
CA ARG A 251 12.67 -21.20 -22.49
C ARG A 251 13.79 -20.57 -23.33
N VAL A 252 14.97 -21.14 -23.24
CA VAL A 252 16.12 -20.78 -24.07
C VAL A 252 16.04 -21.56 -25.37
N ASN A 253 16.18 -20.87 -26.50
CA ASN A 253 16.24 -21.51 -27.82
C ASN A 253 17.65 -22.04 -28.15
N ALA A 254 17.79 -22.68 -29.33
CA ALA A 254 19.06 -23.26 -29.77
C ALA A 254 20.17 -22.18 -29.98
N ASP A 255 19.76 -20.97 -30.31
CA ASP A 255 20.66 -19.83 -30.58
C ASP A 255 21.05 -19.05 -29.31
N CYS A 256 20.82 -19.64 -28.15
CA CYS A 256 21.03 -18.98 -26.84
C CYS A 256 20.25 -17.66 -26.72
N GLN A 257 18.99 -17.65 -27.17
CA GLN A 257 18.10 -16.49 -27.06
C GLN A 257 16.83 -16.85 -26.29
N ILE A 258 16.18 -15.81 -25.78
CA ILE A 258 14.86 -15.88 -25.15
C ILE A 258 13.92 -14.89 -25.81
N ASP A 259 12.66 -15.25 -25.96
CA ASP A 259 11.62 -14.35 -26.44
C ASP A 259 10.93 -13.67 -25.25
N PHE A 260 10.98 -12.34 -25.22
CA PHE A 260 10.39 -11.53 -24.17
C PHE A 260 9.99 -10.14 -24.70
N LEU A 261 8.80 -9.69 -24.35
CA LEU A 261 8.22 -8.40 -24.80
C LEU A 261 8.25 -8.23 -26.33
N GLY A 262 7.96 -9.30 -27.07
CA GLY A 262 7.86 -9.27 -28.55
C GLY A 262 9.21 -9.19 -29.26
N ARG A 263 10.32 -9.46 -28.56
CA ARG A 263 11.69 -9.47 -29.10
C ARG A 263 12.45 -10.71 -28.65
N SER A 264 13.43 -11.13 -29.46
CA SER A 264 14.41 -12.15 -29.09
C SER A 264 15.66 -11.47 -28.51
N TRP A 265 16.08 -11.92 -27.34
CA TRP A 265 17.19 -11.36 -26.59
C TRP A 265 18.30 -12.39 -26.44
N PRO A 266 19.53 -12.08 -26.85
CA PRO A 266 20.68 -12.98 -26.67
C PRO A 266 21.01 -13.10 -25.18
N ILE A 267 21.40 -14.29 -24.74
CA ILE A 267 21.91 -14.54 -23.37
C ILE A 267 23.25 -15.22 -23.41
N ALA A 268 23.96 -15.22 -22.27
CA ALA A 268 25.17 -16.01 -22.15
C ALA A 268 24.88 -17.48 -22.45
N PRO A 269 25.79 -18.19 -23.15
CA PRO A 269 25.62 -19.62 -23.46
C PRO A 269 25.31 -20.41 -22.19
N THR A 270 24.21 -21.15 -22.24
CA THR A 270 23.75 -21.97 -21.11
C THR A 270 23.25 -23.32 -21.60
N LYS A 271 23.47 -24.37 -20.84
CA LYS A 271 22.88 -25.69 -21.07
C LYS A 271 21.44 -25.81 -20.56
N ARG A 272 20.89 -24.77 -20.02
CA ARG A 272 19.56 -24.80 -19.38
C ARG A 272 18.48 -24.58 -20.41
N ALA A 273 17.44 -25.43 -20.34
CA ALA A 273 16.27 -25.31 -21.19
C ALA A 273 15.34 -24.15 -20.75
N THR A 274 15.37 -23.77 -19.49
CA THR A 274 14.51 -22.72 -18.92
C THR A 274 15.27 -21.88 -17.91
N ILE A 275 15.09 -20.56 -18.00
CA ILE A 275 15.69 -19.59 -17.07
C ILE A 275 14.61 -18.69 -16.50
N THR A 276 14.92 -17.99 -15.42
CA THR A 276 14.09 -16.97 -14.83
C THR A 276 14.56 -15.58 -15.25
N LEU A 277 13.64 -14.74 -15.69
CA LEU A 277 13.92 -13.33 -15.89
C LEU A 277 13.64 -12.58 -14.60
N ILE A 278 14.34 -11.47 -14.42
CA ILE A 278 14.04 -10.49 -13.36
C ILE A 278 13.64 -9.21 -14.08
N HIS A 279 12.33 -8.95 -14.13
CA HIS A 279 11.78 -7.84 -14.90
C HIS A 279 11.25 -6.74 -13.98
N HIS A 280 11.77 -5.53 -14.14
CA HIS A 280 11.37 -4.36 -13.35
C HIS A 280 11.06 -3.16 -14.25
N PRO A 281 9.84 -3.07 -14.84
CA PRO A 281 9.51 -2.04 -15.83
C PRO A 281 9.53 -0.62 -15.27
N LEU A 282 9.18 -0.44 -13.98
CA LEU A 282 9.21 0.91 -13.36
C LEU A 282 10.63 1.46 -13.17
N ARG A 283 11.66 0.62 -13.29
CA ARG A 283 13.06 1.01 -13.21
C ARG A 283 13.77 0.86 -14.53
N HIS A 284 13.03 0.56 -15.57
CA HIS A 284 13.54 0.45 -16.95
C HIS A 284 14.72 -0.51 -17.06
N PHE A 285 14.76 -1.59 -16.26
CA PHE A 285 15.74 -2.64 -16.40
C PHE A 285 15.10 -4.04 -16.30
N TRP A 286 15.80 -5.03 -16.84
CA TRP A 286 15.54 -6.43 -16.58
C TRP A 286 16.85 -7.21 -16.61
N ALA A 287 16.92 -8.31 -15.93
CA ALA A 287 18.07 -9.18 -15.88
C ALA A 287 17.66 -10.63 -16.07
N VAL A 288 18.56 -11.41 -16.63
CA VAL A 288 18.38 -12.85 -16.82
C VAL A 288 19.17 -13.56 -15.74
N ALA A 289 18.53 -14.44 -14.97
CA ALA A 289 19.13 -15.13 -13.86
C ALA A 289 18.87 -16.62 -13.86
N GLN A 290 19.63 -17.36 -13.10
CA GLN A 290 19.38 -18.76 -12.83
C GLN A 290 18.29 -18.92 -11.77
N PRO A 291 17.23 -19.74 -12.00
CA PRO A 291 16.29 -20.11 -10.96
C PRO A 291 16.82 -21.35 -10.16
N PRO A 292 16.27 -21.60 -8.96
CA PRO A 292 15.49 -20.65 -8.18
C PRO A 292 16.41 -19.61 -7.54
N LEU A 293 15.88 -18.40 -7.33
CA LEU A 293 16.59 -17.43 -6.51
C LEU A 293 16.63 -17.97 -5.08
N PRO A 294 17.80 -18.09 -4.46
CA PRO A 294 17.88 -18.63 -3.11
C PRO A 294 17.18 -17.68 -2.11
N PRO A 295 16.54 -18.20 -1.06
CA PRO A 295 15.89 -17.41 -0.03
C PRO A 295 16.87 -16.62 0.86
N LYS A 296 18.17 -16.82 0.70
CA LYS A 296 19.23 -16.12 1.44
C LYS A 296 19.85 -15.07 0.52
N ASN A 297 19.92 -13.84 0.93
CA ASN A 297 20.54 -12.63 0.33
C ASN A 297 21.79 -12.86 -0.58
N ILE A 298 21.77 -13.90 -1.39
CA ILE A 298 22.81 -14.27 -2.34
C ILE A 298 22.34 -13.76 -3.70
N TRP A 299 23.22 -13.01 -4.36
CA TRP A 299 22.99 -12.55 -5.72
C TRP A 299 22.80 -13.75 -6.67
N PRO A 300 21.75 -13.72 -7.52
CA PRO A 300 21.62 -14.74 -8.55
C PRO A 300 22.76 -14.62 -9.57
N GLU A 301 23.11 -15.73 -10.19
CA GLU A 301 23.99 -15.69 -11.35
C GLU A 301 23.26 -14.97 -12.50
N ILE A 302 23.79 -13.84 -12.94
CA ILE A 302 23.21 -13.04 -14.03
C ILE A 302 23.79 -13.51 -15.36
N LEU A 303 22.93 -14.02 -16.24
CA LEU A 303 23.29 -14.48 -17.59
C LEU A 303 23.20 -13.38 -18.64
N GLY A 304 22.55 -12.27 -18.32
CA GLY A 304 22.44 -11.08 -19.15
C GLY A 304 21.73 -9.98 -18.40
N ASN A 305 22.07 -8.74 -18.70
CA ASN A 305 21.44 -7.54 -18.14
C ASN A 305 21.14 -6.55 -19.26
N TYR A 306 19.91 -6.09 -19.33
CA TYR A 306 19.42 -5.28 -20.43
C TYR A 306 18.60 -4.10 -19.91
N SER A 307 18.73 -2.95 -20.57
CA SER A 307 17.86 -1.77 -20.39
C SER A 307 16.78 -1.79 -21.45
N LEU A 308 15.54 -1.53 -21.02
CA LEU A 308 14.37 -1.44 -21.90
C LEU A 308 14.22 -0.03 -22.47
#